data_259c71d8de6d5a60c3f36bd435f1edde
#
_entry.id   259c71d8de6d5a60c3f36bd435f1edde
#
_cell.length_a   1.000
_cell.length_b   1.000
_cell.length_c   1.000
_cell.angle_alpha   90.00
_cell.angle_beta   90.00
_cell.angle_gamma   90.00
#
_symmetry.space_group_name_H-M   'P 1'
#
loop_
_entity.id
_entity.type
_entity.pdbx_description
1 polymer ?
#
loop_
_entity_poly.entity_id
_entity_poly.type
_entity_poly.pdbx_seq_one_letter_code
_entity_poly.pdbx_strand_id
1 'polypeptide(L)'
;MKEKEEEIKEHKGEEEARSKDFKKEDCIFEIIKTSEWDKLIPTILEAIDQKNKNNSNFTEYPYFRIHNAVQYFPKLDTQTEILNNIQIKELHSRLPNYHQYTNLYRIFSISVDGSALKSLYNKCQGISNSVLVIKDDEGNVFGAYASDEYIPSSKFTGTGECFLFTFYKENKIHIFCSTGINEHYMYCDDEQISFGCSDDYFSLSLRNNLLDGYSKKTQTYNNDPLNDKDKFVIYKLEIWGFKQK
;
A
#
# COMPACT_ATOMS: atom_id res chain seq x y z
N MET A 1 43.12 22.12 7.45
CA MET A 1 42.23 21.51 8.50
C MET A 1 40.99 22.34 8.78
N LYS A 2 41.08 23.67 8.83
CA LYS A 2 39.88 24.53 9.09
C LYS A 2 38.84 24.56 7.93
N GLU A 3 39.30 24.53 6.66
CA GLU A 3 38.39 24.53 5.51
C GLU A 3 37.53 23.25 5.38
N LYS A 4 38.04 22.08 5.77
CA LYS A 4 37.26 20.83 5.78
C LYS A 4 36.20 20.75 6.91
N GLU A 5 36.41 21.49 8.00
CA GLU A 5 35.42 21.56 9.09
C GLU A 5 34.26 22.52 8.78
N GLU A 6 34.48 23.52 7.93
CA GLU A 6 33.42 24.42 7.46
C GLU A 6 32.53 23.75 6.40
N GLU A 7 33.11 23.03 5.42
CA GLU A 7 32.32 22.24 4.45
C GLU A 7 31.42 21.17 5.11
N ILE A 8 31.92 20.50 6.16
CA ILE A 8 31.14 19.50 6.90
C ILE A 8 29.99 20.15 7.71
N LYS A 9 30.13 21.39 8.14
CA LYS A 9 29.07 22.12 8.85
C LYS A 9 28.01 22.65 7.90
N GLU A 10 28.37 23.11 6.70
CA GLU A 10 27.42 23.51 5.67
C GLU A 10 26.56 22.32 5.17
N HIS A 11 27.20 21.18 4.87
CA HIS A 11 26.45 19.97 4.46
C HIS A 11 25.51 19.43 5.53
N LYS A 12 25.89 19.49 6.81
CA LYS A 12 24.96 19.11 7.90
C LYS A 12 23.81 20.09 8.09
N GLY A 13 24.03 21.37 7.83
CA GLY A 13 22.98 22.39 7.87
C GLY A 13 21.95 22.23 6.76
N GLU A 14 22.37 21.83 5.56
CA GLU A 14 21.47 21.56 4.43
C GLU A 14 20.68 20.26 4.58
N GLU A 15 21.26 19.20 5.17
CA GLU A 15 20.54 17.97 5.49
C GLU A 15 19.50 18.17 6.60
N GLU A 16 19.82 18.95 7.64
CA GLU A 16 18.83 19.28 8.68
C GLU A 16 17.72 20.23 8.19
N ALA A 17 18.00 21.11 7.23
CA ALA A 17 17.00 21.96 6.62
C ALA A 17 16.06 21.15 5.70
N ARG A 18 16.60 20.22 4.86
CA ARG A 18 15.78 19.29 4.06
C ARG A 18 14.93 18.35 4.92
N SER A 19 15.45 17.87 6.05
CA SER A 19 14.71 17.02 7.00
C SER A 19 13.56 17.79 7.70
N LYS A 20 13.70 19.10 7.92
CA LYS A 20 12.65 19.92 8.53
C LYS A 20 11.54 20.29 7.54
N ASP A 21 11.85 20.46 6.26
CA ASP A 21 10.84 20.73 5.25
C ASP A 21 9.99 19.48 4.94
N PHE A 22 10.57 18.27 4.95
CA PHE A 22 9.84 17.02 4.77
C PHE A 22 8.81 16.76 5.88
N LYS A 23 9.15 17.10 7.14
CA LYS A 23 8.23 16.98 8.29
C LYS A 23 7.10 18.02 8.29
N LYS A 24 7.23 19.10 7.54
CA LYS A 24 6.21 20.15 7.47
C LYS A 24 5.12 19.84 6.43
N GLU A 25 5.46 19.15 5.35
CA GLU A 25 4.51 18.70 4.35
C GLU A 25 3.66 17.53 4.87
N ASP A 26 4.25 16.59 5.62
CA ASP A 26 3.50 15.50 6.27
C ASP A 26 2.49 16.01 7.30
N CYS A 27 2.81 17.08 8.05
CA CYS A 27 1.87 17.71 8.99
C CYS A 27 0.71 18.42 8.29
N ILE A 28 0.88 18.95 7.09
CA ILE A 28 -0.20 19.61 6.33
C ILE A 28 -1.21 18.57 5.83
N PHE A 29 -0.77 17.37 5.45
CA PHE A 29 -1.69 16.30 5.03
C PHE A 29 -2.51 15.69 6.18
N GLU A 30 -2.00 15.68 7.41
CA GLU A 30 -2.78 15.20 8.59
C GLU A 30 -3.82 16.20 9.09
N ILE A 31 -3.57 17.49 8.96
CA ILE A 31 -4.51 18.54 9.40
C ILE A 31 -5.75 18.61 8.49
N ILE A 32 -5.66 18.09 7.28
CA ILE A 32 -6.71 18.17 6.25
C ILE A 32 -7.76 17.04 6.37
N LYS A 33 -7.65 16.13 7.33
CA LYS A 33 -8.59 15.01 7.55
C LYS A 33 -9.82 15.31 8.40
N THR A 34 -10.07 16.57 8.78
CA THR A 34 -11.22 16.90 9.61
C THR A 34 -12.40 17.47 8.80
N SER A 35 -13.60 17.30 9.33
CA SER A 35 -14.93 17.64 8.79
C SER A 35 -15.14 19.09 8.33
N GLU A 36 -14.11 19.91 8.32
CA GLU A 36 -14.16 21.32 7.87
C GLU A 36 -13.98 21.49 6.34
N TRP A 37 -13.43 20.48 5.67
CA TRP A 37 -13.23 20.53 4.21
C TRP A 37 -14.54 20.58 3.44
N ASP A 38 -15.56 19.87 3.89
CA ASP A 38 -16.89 19.87 3.26
C ASP A 38 -17.52 21.28 3.30
N LYS A 39 -17.08 22.13 4.21
CA LYS A 39 -17.51 23.53 4.33
C LYS A 39 -16.62 24.51 3.56
N LEU A 40 -15.34 24.20 3.42
CA LEU A 40 -14.34 25.05 2.76
C LEU A 40 -14.30 24.86 1.24
N ILE A 41 -14.53 23.64 0.76
CA ILE A 41 -14.52 23.33 -0.67
C ILE A 41 -15.48 24.20 -1.49
N PRO A 42 -16.76 24.39 -1.10
CA PRO A 42 -17.67 25.27 -1.83
C PRO A 42 -17.17 26.70 -1.94
N THR A 43 -16.64 27.26 -0.84
CA THR A 43 -16.12 28.64 -0.80
C THR A 43 -14.87 28.82 -1.68
N ILE A 44 -14.01 27.84 -1.72
CA ILE A 44 -12.82 27.84 -2.59
C ILE A 44 -13.23 27.73 -4.06
N LEU A 45 -14.21 26.88 -4.37
CA LEU A 45 -14.74 26.73 -5.73
C LEU A 45 -15.42 28.01 -6.23
N GLU A 46 -16.21 28.68 -5.40
CA GLU A 46 -16.82 29.98 -5.74
C GLU A 46 -15.76 31.08 -5.98
N ALA A 47 -14.70 31.11 -5.17
CA ALA A 47 -13.61 32.07 -5.34
C ALA A 47 -12.80 31.82 -6.63
N ILE A 48 -12.62 30.56 -7.03
CA ILE A 48 -11.97 30.17 -8.27
C ILE A 48 -12.86 30.53 -9.48
N ASP A 49 -14.14 30.29 -9.40
CA ASP A 49 -15.11 30.58 -10.47
C ASP A 49 -15.24 32.09 -10.72
N GLN A 50 -15.21 32.91 -9.66
CA GLN A 50 -15.21 34.35 -9.75
C GLN A 50 -13.91 34.88 -10.37
N LYS A 51 -12.75 34.27 -10.06
CA LYS A 51 -11.46 34.64 -10.64
C LYS A 51 -11.33 34.24 -12.11
N ASN A 52 -11.90 33.11 -12.50
CA ASN A 52 -11.89 32.63 -13.89
C ASN A 52 -12.80 33.45 -14.81
N LYS A 53 -13.88 34.01 -14.29
CA LYS A 53 -14.76 34.94 -15.03
C LYS A 53 -14.10 36.28 -15.35
N ASN A 54 -13.07 36.67 -14.61
CA ASN A 54 -12.38 37.96 -14.75
C ASN A 54 -11.05 37.90 -15.50
N ASN A 55 -10.58 36.71 -15.96
CA ASN A 55 -9.28 36.59 -16.60
C ASN A 55 -9.29 35.56 -17.77
N SER A 56 -9.40 36.07 -18.99
CA SER A 56 -9.47 35.27 -20.23
C SER A 56 -8.11 34.71 -20.73
N ASN A 57 -7.04 34.78 -19.92
CA ASN A 57 -5.68 34.38 -20.30
C ASN A 57 -4.99 33.45 -19.28
N PHE A 58 -5.72 32.51 -18.70
CA PHE A 58 -5.08 31.46 -17.87
C PHE A 58 -4.82 30.22 -18.72
N THR A 59 -3.58 30.03 -19.15
CA THR A 59 -3.03 28.72 -19.53
C THR A 59 -3.21 27.78 -18.34
N GLU A 60 -3.86 26.64 -18.61
CA GLU A 60 -4.13 25.57 -17.66
C GLU A 60 -2.92 25.28 -16.77
N TYR A 61 -3.07 25.52 -15.46
CA TYR A 61 -2.23 24.86 -14.47
C TYR A 61 -2.77 23.43 -14.30
N PRO A 62 -2.03 22.39 -14.72
CA PRO A 62 -2.54 21.02 -14.73
C PRO A 62 -2.72 20.40 -13.32
N TYR A 63 -2.50 21.16 -12.25
CA TYR A 63 -2.50 20.67 -10.87
C TYR A 63 -3.74 20.99 -10.05
N PHE A 64 -4.72 21.73 -10.58
CA PHE A 64 -5.98 21.99 -9.90
C PHE A 64 -7.19 21.40 -10.65
N ARG A 65 -7.14 20.12 -10.96
CA ARG A 65 -8.39 19.37 -10.97
C ARG A 65 -8.74 19.10 -9.50
N ILE A 66 -9.47 20.01 -8.86
CA ILE A 66 -10.35 19.64 -7.78
C ILE A 66 -11.37 18.73 -8.46
N HIS A 67 -11.04 17.45 -8.53
CA HIS A 67 -12.02 16.44 -8.78
C HIS A 67 -13.01 16.60 -7.64
N ASN A 68 -14.25 16.95 -7.98
CA ASN A 68 -15.36 16.43 -7.22
C ASN A 68 -15.04 14.96 -7.09
N ALA A 69 -14.50 14.57 -5.96
CA ALA A 69 -14.17 13.21 -5.66
C ALA A 69 -15.52 12.50 -5.46
N VAL A 70 -16.17 12.20 -6.56
CA VAL A 70 -17.01 11.01 -6.61
C VAL A 70 -16.01 9.93 -6.28
N GLN A 71 -15.98 9.60 -5.01
CA GLN A 71 -15.02 8.68 -4.43
C GLN A 71 -15.18 7.39 -5.21
N TYR A 72 -14.19 7.12 -6.08
CA TYR A 72 -14.26 5.98 -6.97
C TYR A 72 -14.37 4.72 -6.11
N PHE A 73 -15.43 3.96 -6.33
CA PHE A 73 -15.59 2.65 -5.72
C PHE A 73 -15.25 1.60 -6.80
N PRO A 74 -14.21 0.79 -6.61
CA PRO A 74 -13.81 -0.20 -7.60
C PRO A 74 -14.90 -1.27 -7.74
N LYS A 75 -15.21 -1.64 -8.98
CA LYS A 75 -16.04 -2.82 -9.23
C LYS A 75 -15.16 -4.06 -9.06
N LEU A 76 -15.72 -5.06 -8.41
CA LEU A 76 -15.11 -6.38 -8.31
C LEU A 76 -15.76 -7.28 -9.38
N ASP A 77 -14.97 -8.12 -10.04
CA ASP A 77 -15.48 -9.10 -11.01
C ASP A 77 -16.20 -10.27 -10.34
N THR A 78 -15.89 -10.52 -9.07
CA THR A 78 -16.54 -11.52 -8.22
C THR A 78 -16.61 -11.03 -6.78
N GLN A 79 -17.49 -11.63 -5.98
CA GLN A 79 -17.63 -11.28 -4.56
C GLN A 79 -16.39 -11.76 -3.77
N THR A 80 -15.84 -10.88 -2.93
CA THR A 80 -14.78 -11.25 -1.97
C THR A 80 -15.39 -11.95 -0.75
N GLU A 81 -14.67 -12.93 -0.21
CA GLU A 81 -15.03 -13.63 1.03
C GLU A 81 -14.36 -13.00 2.26
N ILE A 82 -13.49 -12.00 2.07
CA ILE A 82 -12.65 -11.40 3.12
C ILE A 82 -13.08 -9.98 3.42
N LEU A 83 -13.15 -9.13 2.39
CA LEU A 83 -13.29 -7.68 2.55
C LEU A 83 -14.75 -7.24 2.54
N ASN A 84 -15.12 -6.34 3.43
CA ASN A 84 -16.37 -5.59 3.32
C ASN A 84 -16.19 -4.31 2.47
N ASN A 85 -17.29 -3.64 2.14
CA ASN A 85 -17.27 -2.45 1.28
C ASN A 85 -16.42 -1.30 1.82
N ILE A 86 -16.35 -1.13 3.14
CA ILE A 86 -15.52 -0.09 3.77
C ILE A 86 -14.04 -0.44 3.60
N GLN A 87 -13.68 -1.69 3.86
CA GLN A 87 -12.30 -2.19 3.71
C GLN A 87 -11.83 -2.13 2.26
N ILE A 88 -12.68 -2.47 1.28
CA ILE A 88 -12.36 -2.34 -0.15
C ILE A 88 -12.03 -0.89 -0.50
N LYS A 89 -12.85 0.06 -0.03
CA LYS A 89 -12.67 1.49 -0.27
C LYS A 89 -11.37 2.00 0.36
N GLU A 90 -11.15 1.67 1.63
CA GLU A 90 -9.94 2.08 2.37
C GLU A 90 -8.67 1.53 1.69
N LEU A 91 -8.63 0.24 1.39
CA LEU A 91 -7.50 -0.39 0.72
C LEU A 91 -7.26 0.22 -0.67
N HIS A 92 -8.32 0.36 -1.48
CA HIS A 92 -8.20 0.92 -2.82
C HIS A 92 -7.69 2.37 -2.81
N SER A 93 -8.04 3.17 -1.82
CA SER A 93 -7.54 4.54 -1.66
C SER A 93 -6.04 4.63 -1.31
N ARG A 94 -5.42 3.53 -0.89
CA ARG A 94 -4.00 3.44 -0.51
C ARG A 94 -3.12 2.86 -1.61
N LEU A 95 -3.72 2.38 -2.69
CA LEU A 95 -2.98 1.86 -3.84
C LEU A 95 -2.21 2.99 -4.55
N PRO A 96 -1.13 2.66 -5.27
CA PRO A 96 -0.45 3.60 -6.14
C PRO A 96 -1.43 4.34 -7.06
N ASN A 97 -1.14 5.61 -7.35
CA ASN A 97 -2.06 6.51 -8.07
C ASN A 97 -2.57 5.94 -9.40
N TYR A 98 -1.77 5.16 -10.11
CA TYR A 98 -2.15 4.54 -11.38
C TYR A 98 -3.19 3.43 -11.24
N HIS A 99 -3.43 2.92 -10.01
CA HIS A 99 -4.48 1.94 -9.71
C HIS A 99 -5.75 2.54 -9.10
N GLN A 100 -5.74 3.80 -8.67
CA GLN A 100 -6.87 4.41 -7.95
C GLN A 100 -8.17 4.49 -8.75
N TYR A 101 -8.12 4.31 -10.07
CA TYR A 101 -9.29 4.32 -10.97
C TYR A 101 -9.51 2.98 -11.68
N THR A 102 -8.87 1.90 -11.22
CA THR A 102 -8.99 0.56 -11.80
C THR A 102 -10.05 -0.26 -11.06
N ASN A 103 -10.61 -1.24 -11.75
CA ASN A 103 -11.43 -2.26 -11.13
C ASN A 103 -10.56 -3.40 -10.61
N LEU A 104 -11.09 -4.19 -9.70
CA LEU A 104 -10.42 -5.35 -9.13
C LEU A 104 -10.95 -6.63 -9.78
N TYR A 105 -10.05 -7.56 -10.12
CA TYR A 105 -10.42 -8.91 -10.52
C TYR A 105 -9.67 -9.92 -9.67
N ARG A 106 -10.35 -11.02 -9.29
CA ARG A 106 -9.74 -12.06 -8.45
C ARG A 106 -8.88 -12.99 -9.29
N ILE A 107 -7.59 -13.02 -8.99
CA ILE A 107 -6.60 -13.88 -9.64
C ILE A 107 -6.63 -15.27 -9.00
N PHE A 108 -6.66 -15.31 -7.67
CA PHE A 108 -6.53 -16.53 -6.87
C PHE A 108 -7.35 -16.46 -5.59
N SER A 109 -7.85 -17.62 -5.16
CA SER A 109 -8.46 -17.82 -3.85
C SER A 109 -8.24 -19.25 -3.37
N ILE A 110 -7.82 -19.44 -2.11
CA ILE A 110 -7.68 -20.80 -1.55
C ILE A 110 -9.00 -21.57 -1.53
N SER A 111 -10.14 -20.88 -1.44
CA SER A 111 -11.47 -21.51 -1.45
C SER A 111 -11.84 -22.11 -2.81
N VAL A 112 -11.28 -21.60 -3.90
CA VAL A 112 -11.61 -22.00 -5.27
C VAL A 112 -10.48 -22.80 -5.93
N ASP A 113 -9.24 -22.34 -5.75
CA ASP A 113 -8.06 -22.82 -6.47
C ASP A 113 -7.22 -23.81 -5.63
N GLY A 114 -7.63 -24.05 -4.37
CA GLY A 114 -6.89 -24.88 -3.41
C GLY A 114 -5.77 -24.14 -2.71
N SER A 115 -5.18 -24.76 -1.69
CA SER A 115 -4.21 -24.14 -0.78
C SER A 115 -2.74 -24.47 -1.12
N ALA A 116 -2.43 -24.77 -2.37
CA ALA A 116 -1.06 -25.08 -2.77
C ALA A 116 -0.37 -23.87 -3.39
N LEU A 117 0.84 -23.56 -2.94
CA LEU A 117 1.68 -22.47 -3.46
C LEU A 117 1.90 -22.56 -4.97
N LYS A 118 2.10 -23.78 -5.50
CA LYS A 118 2.22 -24.02 -6.94
C LYS A 118 0.99 -23.57 -7.74
N SER A 119 -0.22 -23.78 -7.18
CA SER A 119 -1.47 -23.30 -7.82
C SER A 119 -1.51 -21.77 -7.84
N LEU A 120 -1.06 -21.12 -6.78
CA LEU A 120 -0.96 -19.66 -6.70
C LEU A 120 0.01 -19.13 -7.77
N TYR A 121 1.22 -19.67 -7.86
CA TYR A 121 2.19 -19.23 -8.87
C TYR A 121 1.67 -19.39 -10.30
N ASN A 122 1.03 -20.53 -10.60
CA ASN A 122 0.43 -20.76 -11.93
C ASN A 122 -0.67 -19.73 -12.26
N LYS A 123 -1.48 -19.34 -11.28
CA LYS A 123 -2.58 -18.36 -11.46
C LYS A 123 -2.07 -16.93 -11.57
N CYS A 124 -0.99 -16.61 -10.88
CA CYS A 124 -0.39 -15.27 -10.87
C CYS A 124 0.64 -15.07 -11.98
N GLN A 125 0.93 -16.08 -12.80
CA GLN A 125 1.94 -16.01 -13.84
C GLN A 125 1.67 -14.86 -14.83
N GLY A 126 2.68 -14.02 -15.06
CA GLY A 126 2.61 -12.84 -15.93
C GLY A 126 1.83 -11.67 -15.34
N ILE A 127 1.47 -11.71 -14.07
CA ILE A 127 0.71 -10.64 -13.41
C ILE A 127 1.60 -9.95 -12.38
N SER A 128 2.09 -8.78 -12.73
CA SER A 128 2.67 -7.82 -11.79
C SER A 128 1.57 -6.94 -11.20
N ASN A 129 1.84 -6.32 -10.08
CA ASN A 129 0.90 -5.48 -9.34
C ASN A 129 -0.37 -6.21 -8.90
N SER A 130 -0.38 -6.63 -7.66
CA SER A 130 -1.52 -7.31 -7.07
C SER A 130 -1.64 -7.02 -5.57
N VAL A 131 -2.80 -7.31 -5.01
CA VAL A 131 -3.04 -7.24 -3.57
C VAL A 131 -3.31 -8.65 -3.05
N LEU A 132 -2.45 -9.11 -2.15
CA LEU A 132 -2.65 -10.30 -1.34
C LEU A 132 -3.45 -9.91 -0.10
N VAL A 133 -4.58 -10.57 0.12
CA VAL A 133 -5.47 -10.33 1.27
C VAL A 133 -5.65 -11.63 2.04
N ILE A 134 -5.45 -11.56 3.33
CA ILE A 134 -5.54 -12.70 4.26
C ILE A 134 -6.59 -12.38 5.32
N LYS A 135 -7.39 -13.39 5.67
CA LYS A 135 -8.18 -13.41 6.90
C LYS A 135 -7.73 -14.61 7.71
N ASP A 136 -7.27 -14.38 8.94
CA ASP A 136 -6.88 -15.46 9.85
C ASP A 136 -8.09 -16.09 10.55
N ASP A 137 -7.84 -17.12 11.32
CA ASP A 137 -8.86 -17.87 12.09
C ASP A 137 -9.44 -17.07 13.27
N GLU A 138 -8.80 -15.97 13.66
CA GLU A 138 -9.30 -15.04 14.67
C GLU A 138 -10.13 -13.90 14.04
N GLY A 139 -10.18 -13.82 12.71
CA GLY A 139 -10.93 -12.81 11.95
C GLY A 139 -10.15 -11.55 11.63
N ASN A 140 -8.85 -11.46 11.94
CA ASN A 140 -8.00 -10.35 11.54
C ASN A 140 -7.82 -10.34 10.02
N VAL A 141 -7.85 -9.15 9.43
CA VAL A 141 -7.68 -8.95 7.98
C VAL A 141 -6.44 -8.12 7.74
N PHE A 142 -5.51 -8.67 6.99
CA PHE A 142 -4.23 -8.04 6.66
C PHE A 142 -3.69 -8.57 5.33
N GLY A 143 -2.55 -8.04 4.87
CA GLY A 143 -1.94 -8.49 3.63
C GLY A 143 -0.85 -7.60 3.12
N ALA A 144 -0.62 -7.65 1.80
CA ALA A 144 0.44 -6.93 1.12
C ALA A 144 0.01 -6.44 -0.27
N TYR A 145 0.52 -5.31 -0.69
CA TYR A 145 0.60 -4.92 -2.09
C TYR A 145 1.93 -5.39 -2.67
N ALA A 146 1.86 -6.17 -3.72
CA ALA A 146 2.98 -6.69 -4.49
C ALA A 146 3.14 -5.87 -5.77
N SER A 147 4.29 -5.24 -5.98
CA SER A 147 4.57 -4.47 -7.20
C SER A 147 5.11 -5.33 -8.34
N ASP A 148 5.42 -6.59 -8.08
CA ASP A 148 6.02 -7.50 -9.04
C ASP A 148 5.30 -8.86 -9.06
N GLU A 149 5.62 -9.70 -10.03
CA GLU A 149 5.08 -11.05 -10.19
C GLU A 149 5.62 -11.99 -9.09
N TYR A 150 4.79 -12.94 -8.66
CA TYR A 150 5.22 -13.99 -7.74
C TYR A 150 5.99 -15.09 -8.47
N ILE A 151 7.32 -14.93 -8.60
CA ILE A 151 8.21 -15.88 -9.28
C ILE A 151 9.06 -16.63 -8.25
N PRO A 152 8.99 -17.98 -8.18
CA PRO A 152 9.81 -18.76 -7.23
C PRO A 152 11.28 -18.79 -7.69
N SER A 153 11.99 -17.70 -7.47
CA SER A 153 13.39 -17.50 -7.91
C SER A 153 14.41 -17.57 -6.78
N SER A 154 13.96 -17.67 -5.53
CA SER A 154 14.81 -17.54 -4.32
C SER A 154 15.63 -16.26 -4.30
N LYS A 155 15.06 -15.17 -4.86
CA LYS A 155 15.65 -13.83 -4.89
C LYS A 155 14.64 -12.80 -4.43
N PHE A 156 15.13 -11.70 -3.88
CA PHE A 156 14.29 -10.55 -3.61
C PHE A 156 13.90 -9.85 -4.90
N THR A 157 12.63 -9.49 -5.02
CA THR A 157 11.99 -8.79 -6.14
C THR A 157 11.10 -7.67 -5.63
N GLY A 158 10.39 -7.00 -6.53
CA GLY A 158 9.52 -5.88 -6.19
C GLY A 158 10.26 -4.54 -6.15
N THR A 159 9.52 -3.52 -5.77
CA THR A 159 9.99 -2.13 -5.68
C THR A 159 9.58 -1.50 -4.35
N GLY A 160 10.06 -0.29 -4.06
CA GLY A 160 9.66 0.49 -2.90
C GLY A 160 8.17 0.87 -2.84
N GLU A 161 7.40 0.58 -3.89
CA GLU A 161 5.93 0.71 -3.88
C GLU A 161 5.23 -0.42 -3.12
N CYS A 162 5.90 -1.55 -2.87
CA CYS A 162 5.37 -2.60 -2.03
C CYS A 162 5.08 -2.07 -0.62
N PHE A 163 3.97 -2.49 -0.06
CA PHE A 163 3.60 -2.17 1.32
C PHE A 163 2.85 -3.32 1.97
N LEU A 164 2.86 -3.32 3.30
CA LEU A 164 2.01 -4.20 4.10
C LEU A 164 0.83 -3.42 4.66
N PHE A 165 -0.25 -4.11 4.98
CA PHE A 165 -1.39 -3.49 5.62
C PHE A 165 -2.05 -4.42 6.63
N THR A 166 -2.73 -3.82 7.61
CA THR A 166 -3.66 -4.49 8.51
C THR A 166 -4.89 -3.62 8.76
N PHE A 167 -6.02 -4.27 9.01
CA PHE A 167 -7.23 -3.57 9.43
C PHE A 167 -7.39 -3.69 10.95
N TYR A 168 -7.45 -2.55 11.60
CA TYR A 168 -7.80 -2.47 13.02
C TYR A 168 -9.32 -2.40 13.22
N LYS A 169 -9.73 -2.29 14.50
CA LYS A 169 -11.13 -2.03 14.88
C LYS A 169 -11.71 -0.89 14.04
N GLU A 170 -13.01 -0.97 13.75
CA GLU A 170 -13.74 0.02 12.92
C GLU A 170 -13.31 0.05 11.44
N ASN A 171 -12.68 -1.01 10.92
CA ASN A 171 -12.23 -1.12 9.54
C ASN A 171 -11.22 -0.06 9.10
N LYS A 172 -10.48 0.56 10.03
CA LYS A 172 -9.40 1.49 9.70
C LYS A 172 -8.18 0.71 9.20
N ILE A 173 -7.71 1.06 8.01
CA ILE A 173 -6.50 0.47 7.46
C ILE A 173 -5.25 1.16 8.02
N HIS A 174 -4.25 0.36 8.38
CA HIS A 174 -2.89 0.82 8.64
C HIS A 174 -1.96 0.29 7.58
N ILE A 175 -1.11 1.16 7.03
CA ILE A 175 -0.16 0.85 5.96
C ILE A 175 1.25 0.95 6.51
N PHE A 176 2.07 -0.06 6.19
CA PHE A 176 3.50 -0.08 6.44
C PHE A 176 4.24 0.01 5.11
N CYS A 177 4.67 1.22 4.75
CA CYS A 177 5.44 1.46 3.54
C CYS A 177 6.89 1.00 3.71
N SER A 178 7.59 0.83 2.58
CA SER A 178 9.04 0.62 2.60
C SER A 178 9.76 1.78 3.29
N THR A 179 10.74 1.44 4.13
CA THR A 179 11.59 2.40 4.83
C THR A 179 12.74 2.93 3.98
N GLY A 180 13.03 2.27 2.85
CA GLY A 180 14.19 2.54 2.02
C GLY A 180 15.54 2.07 2.59
N ILE A 181 15.55 1.37 3.74
CA ILE A 181 16.79 0.87 4.36
C ILE A 181 17.40 -0.26 3.54
N ASN A 182 16.55 -1.10 2.92
CA ASN A 182 16.98 -2.20 2.04
C ASN A 182 15.94 -2.41 0.92
N GLU A 183 16.27 -3.30 -0.02
CA GLU A 183 15.43 -3.65 -1.17
C GLU A 183 14.81 -5.06 -1.04
N HIS A 184 14.60 -5.54 0.17
CA HIS A 184 14.04 -6.86 0.44
C HIS A 184 12.51 -6.85 0.42
N TYR A 185 11.89 -6.36 -0.68
CA TYR A 185 10.45 -6.07 -0.71
C TYR A 185 9.60 -7.33 -0.78
N MET A 186 9.92 -8.24 -1.69
CA MET A 186 9.22 -9.50 -1.92
C MET A 186 10.23 -10.64 -2.05
N TYR A 187 9.84 -11.84 -1.62
CA TYR A 187 10.64 -13.05 -1.76
C TYR A 187 9.74 -14.24 -2.05
N CYS A 188 10.07 -15.03 -3.06
CA CYS A 188 9.33 -16.21 -3.45
C CYS A 188 10.28 -17.38 -3.73
N ASP A 189 9.95 -18.54 -3.18
CA ASP A 189 10.60 -19.82 -3.49
C ASP A 189 9.57 -20.96 -3.48
N ASP A 190 10.00 -22.21 -3.49
CA ASP A 190 9.10 -23.38 -3.48
C ASP A 190 8.45 -23.63 -2.11
N GLU A 191 8.95 -22.99 -1.05
CA GLU A 191 8.53 -23.21 0.33
C GLU A 191 7.67 -22.06 0.89
N GLN A 192 7.78 -20.85 0.30
CA GLN A 192 7.11 -19.68 0.86
C GLN A 192 6.93 -18.51 -0.12
N ILE A 193 5.96 -17.67 0.18
CA ILE A 193 5.85 -16.28 -0.28
C ILE A 193 6.06 -15.37 0.91
N SER A 194 6.95 -14.39 0.79
CA SER A 194 7.30 -13.50 1.89
C SER A 194 7.49 -12.06 1.44
N PHE A 195 7.32 -11.15 2.39
CA PHE A 195 7.49 -9.71 2.20
C PHE A 195 8.34 -9.14 3.33
N GLY A 196 9.27 -8.25 2.98
CA GLY A 196 10.16 -7.60 3.93
C GLY A 196 11.10 -8.57 4.63
N CYS A 197 12.32 -8.15 4.92
CA CYS A 197 13.29 -9.01 5.59
C CYS A 197 14.19 -8.20 6.53
N SER A 198 14.52 -8.79 7.65
CA SER A 198 15.60 -8.41 8.53
C SER A 198 16.22 -9.66 9.12
N ASP A 199 17.54 -9.80 9.02
CA ASP A 199 18.25 -10.97 9.48
C ASP A 199 17.59 -12.28 8.97
N ASP A 200 16.99 -13.07 9.87
CA ASP A 200 16.36 -14.35 9.57
C ASP A 200 14.83 -14.28 9.53
N TYR A 201 14.23 -13.09 9.52
CA TYR A 201 12.78 -12.94 9.61
C TYR A 201 12.19 -12.14 8.46
N PHE A 202 10.95 -12.50 8.09
CA PHE A 202 10.12 -11.74 7.16
C PHE A 202 9.04 -10.95 7.89
N SER A 203 8.64 -9.81 7.32
CA SER A 203 7.52 -9.02 7.81
C SER A 203 6.19 -9.77 7.72
N LEU A 204 6.01 -10.48 6.63
CA LEU A 204 4.92 -11.40 6.37
C LEU A 204 5.48 -12.60 5.61
N SER A 205 5.19 -13.81 6.07
CA SER A 205 5.58 -15.04 5.37
C SER A 205 4.45 -16.06 5.41
N LEU A 206 4.14 -16.64 4.25
CA LEU A 206 3.16 -17.69 4.05
C LEU A 206 3.87 -18.95 3.60
N ARG A 207 3.54 -20.09 4.21
CA ARG A 207 4.14 -21.38 3.85
C ARG A 207 3.54 -21.96 2.57
N ASN A 208 4.18 -22.99 2.02
CA ASN A 208 3.83 -23.63 0.75
C ASN A 208 2.42 -24.26 0.73
N ASN A 209 1.86 -24.56 1.89
CA ASN A 209 0.49 -25.06 2.03
C ASN A 209 -0.57 -23.93 2.03
N LEU A 210 -0.17 -22.65 2.13
CA LEU A 210 -1.03 -21.47 2.23
C LEU A 210 -2.09 -21.54 3.34
N LEU A 211 -1.85 -22.34 4.40
CA LEU A 211 -2.76 -22.51 5.53
C LEU A 211 -2.22 -21.91 6.81
N ASP A 212 -0.94 -21.59 6.86
CA ASP A 212 -0.30 -20.93 7.98
C ASP A 212 0.80 -19.97 7.57
N GLY A 213 1.15 -19.08 8.46
CA GLY A 213 2.19 -18.09 8.24
C GLY A 213 2.63 -17.43 9.53
N TYR A 214 3.48 -16.43 9.38
CA TYR A 214 3.89 -15.58 10.48
C TYR A 214 4.12 -14.14 10.03
N SER A 215 4.09 -13.21 10.98
CA SER A 215 4.42 -11.80 10.78
C SER A 215 5.33 -11.32 11.89
N LYS A 216 6.43 -10.65 11.52
CA LYS A 216 7.39 -10.06 12.46
C LYS A 216 7.83 -8.68 12.01
N LYS A 217 8.31 -7.89 12.95
CA LYS A 217 8.91 -6.59 12.66
C LYS A 217 10.20 -6.74 11.88
N THR A 218 10.35 -6.01 10.76
CA THR A 218 11.59 -5.99 9.98
C THR A 218 12.03 -4.56 9.67
N GLN A 219 13.27 -4.42 9.19
CA GLN A 219 13.81 -3.13 8.75
C GLN A 219 13.15 -2.63 7.46
N THR A 220 12.71 -3.55 6.57
CA THR A 220 12.11 -3.18 5.28
C THR A 220 10.85 -2.34 5.46
N TYR A 221 9.95 -2.74 6.36
CA TYR A 221 8.66 -2.08 6.55
C TYR A 221 8.47 -1.44 7.93
N ASN A 222 9.37 -1.67 8.86
CA ASN A 222 9.26 -1.22 10.25
C ASN A 222 7.87 -1.50 10.87
N ASN A 223 7.24 -2.58 10.42
CA ASN A 223 5.90 -2.99 10.82
C ASN A 223 5.88 -3.59 12.22
N ASP A 224 4.77 -3.41 12.92
CA ASP A 224 4.41 -4.31 14.00
C ASP A 224 3.85 -5.63 13.40
N PRO A 225 3.76 -6.73 14.16
CA PRO A 225 3.05 -7.93 13.67
C PRO A 225 1.67 -7.57 13.13
N LEU A 226 1.31 -8.11 11.95
CA LEU A 226 0.07 -7.75 11.24
C LEU A 226 -1.20 -8.26 11.91
N ASN A 227 -1.05 -9.17 12.86
CA ASN A 227 -2.06 -9.65 13.77
C ASN A 227 -1.52 -9.59 15.21
N ASP A 228 -2.36 -9.94 16.20
CA ASP A 228 -1.96 -9.87 17.61
C ASP A 228 -0.92 -10.94 18.02
N LYS A 229 -0.61 -11.88 17.12
CA LYS A 229 0.34 -12.99 17.34
C LYS A 229 1.36 -13.05 16.20
N ASP A 230 2.59 -13.49 16.52
CA ASP A 230 3.63 -13.70 15.50
C ASP A 230 3.21 -14.73 14.45
N LYS A 231 2.48 -15.80 14.85
CA LYS A 231 2.02 -16.88 13.96
C LYS A 231 0.51 -16.86 13.84
N PHE A 232 0.02 -17.22 12.65
CA PHE A 232 -1.40 -17.27 12.36
C PHE A 232 -1.77 -18.47 11.49
N VAL A 233 -3.02 -18.89 11.59
CA VAL A 233 -3.66 -19.84 10.69
C VAL A 233 -4.48 -19.07 9.67
N ILE A 234 -4.32 -19.39 8.40
CA ILE A 234 -5.02 -18.72 7.30
C ILE A 234 -6.40 -19.38 7.14
N TYR A 235 -7.45 -18.63 7.41
CA TYR A 235 -8.82 -19.06 7.16
C TYR A 235 -9.26 -18.78 5.72
N LYS A 236 -8.89 -17.63 5.17
CA LYS A 236 -9.15 -17.21 3.78
C LYS A 236 -7.95 -16.47 3.23
N LEU A 237 -7.68 -16.67 1.95
CA LEU A 237 -6.66 -15.94 1.21
C LEU A 237 -7.17 -15.67 -0.19
N GLU A 238 -7.01 -14.43 -0.64
CA GLU A 238 -7.35 -13.98 -1.99
C GLU A 238 -6.22 -13.11 -2.56
N ILE A 239 -5.98 -13.21 -3.87
CA ILE A 239 -5.12 -12.28 -4.62
C ILE A 239 -5.97 -11.57 -5.66
N TRP A 240 -5.86 -10.24 -5.68
CA TRP A 240 -6.60 -9.35 -6.55
C TRP A 240 -5.67 -8.57 -7.46
N GLY A 241 -5.95 -8.57 -8.75
CA GLY A 241 -5.28 -7.77 -9.76
C GLY A 241 -6.12 -6.55 -10.18
N PHE A 242 -5.56 -5.75 -11.07
CA PHE A 242 -6.12 -4.47 -11.50
C PHE A 242 -6.49 -4.51 -12.97
N LYS A 243 -7.70 -4.09 -13.31
CA LYS A 243 -8.19 -4.03 -14.68
C LYS A 243 -8.65 -2.61 -14.99
N GLN A 244 -8.11 -2.03 -16.06
CA GLN A 244 -8.62 -0.77 -16.58
C GLN A 244 -10.08 -0.94 -17.06
N LYS A 245 -10.83 0.17 -17.03
CA LYS A 245 -12.22 0.20 -17.50
C LYS A 245 -12.34 -0.16 -18.97
#